data_a5f9a99b14be6199815ccb6b74bf0696
#
_entry.id   a5f9a99b14be6199815ccb6b74bf0696
#
_cell.length_a   1.000
_cell.length_b   1.000
_cell.length_c   1.000
_cell.angle_alpha   90.00
_cell.angle_beta   90.00
_cell.angle_gamma   90.00
#
_symmetry.space_group_name_H-M   'P 1'
#
loop_
_entity.id
_entity.type
_entity.pdbx_description
1 polymer ?
#
loop_
_entity_poly.entity_id
_entity_poly.type
_entity_poly.pdbx_seq_one_letter_code
_entity_poly.pdbx_strand_id
1 'polypeptide(L)'
;MRSWLDAGVDGLRLDAIPYLCEREGSNNENLPATHEVLKRLRAKLDEGYKNRMFLGEANQWPEDVRPYFGDGDECHMAFHFPLMPRIYMAVAQEDRHPIVEIMDQTPDIPDVCQWAIFL
;
A
#
# COMPACT_ATOMS: atom_id res chain seq x y z
N MET A 1 17.61 -4.06 -1.47
CA MET A 1 17.08 -2.82 -0.89
C MET A 1 18.20 -1.82 -0.58
N ARG A 2 19.13 -2.07 0.34
CA ARG A 2 20.22 -1.14 0.71
C ARG A 2 20.96 -0.54 -0.48
N SER A 3 21.39 -1.35 -1.43
CA SER A 3 22.14 -0.88 -2.62
C SER A 3 21.43 0.25 -3.40
N TRP A 4 20.11 0.21 -3.49
CA TRP A 4 19.33 1.26 -4.14
C TRP A 4 19.22 2.52 -3.28
N LEU A 5 19.00 2.35 -1.98
CA LEU A 5 18.94 3.48 -1.05
C LEU A 5 20.30 4.18 -0.93
N ASP A 6 21.41 3.41 -0.90
CA ASP A 6 22.78 3.93 -0.93
C ASP A 6 23.10 4.65 -2.25
N ALA A 7 22.49 4.23 -3.34
CA ALA A 7 22.57 4.91 -4.65
C ALA A 7 21.71 6.20 -4.72
N GLY A 8 20.92 6.49 -3.68
CA GLY A 8 20.21 7.76 -3.55
C GLY A 8 18.74 7.75 -4.00
N VAL A 9 18.10 6.57 -4.20
CA VAL A 9 16.65 6.55 -4.48
C VAL A 9 15.86 7.00 -3.27
N ASP A 10 14.77 7.74 -3.51
CA ASP A 10 13.94 8.33 -2.44
C ASP A 10 12.88 7.37 -1.89
N GLY A 11 12.55 6.33 -2.63
CA GLY A 11 11.59 5.33 -2.20
C GLY A 11 11.67 4.05 -3.01
N LEU A 12 11.00 3.03 -2.51
CA LEU A 12 10.91 1.73 -3.14
C LEU A 12 9.45 1.31 -3.28
N ARG A 13 9.04 0.95 -4.50
CA ARG A 13 7.79 0.24 -4.72
C ARG A 13 8.02 -1.25 -4.40
N LEU A 14 7.23 -1.75 -3.47
CA LEU A 14 7.24 -3.14 -3.05
C LEU A 14 6.16 -3.89 -3.83
N ASP A 15 6.58 -4.72 -4.74
CA ASP A 15 5.72 -5.49 -5.64
C ASP A 15 4.99 -6.61 -4.90
N ALA A 16 3.70 -6.77 -5.17
CA ALA A 16 2.88 -7.89 -4.72
C ALA A 16 3.03 -8.26 -3.23
N ILE A 17 3.05 -7.26 -2.35
CA ILE A 17 3.33 -7.46 -0.91
C ILE A 17 2.42 -8.48 -0.21
N PRO A 18 1.16 -8.73 -0.59
CA PRO A 18 0.35 -9.78 0.03
C PRO A 18 1.02 -11.14 -0.01
N TYR A 19 1.80 -11.40 -1.07
CA TYR A 19 2.40 -12.70 -1.36
C TYR A 19 3.87 -12.80 -0.97
N LEU A 20 4.37 -11.91 -0.08
CA LEU A 20 5.74 -11.99 0.47
C LEU A 20 6.00 -13.27 1.26
N CYS A 21 4.99 -13.76 1.94
CA CYS A 21 5.03 -15.02 2.67
C CYS A 21 3.92 -15.93 2.17
N GLU A 22 4.21 -17.23 2.12
CA GLU A 22 3.24 -18.24 1.73
C GLU A 22 2.92 -19.13 2.92
N ARG A 23 1.66 -19.56 3.01
CA ARG A 23 1.19 -20.53 3.99
C ARG A 23 0.21 -21.51 3.34
N GLU A 24 0.55 -22.76 3.38
CA GLU A 24 -0.31 -23.83 2.87
C GLU A 24 -1.72 -23.78 3.49
N GLY A 25 -2.75 -23.91 2.66
CA GLY A 25 -4.14 -23.87 3.08
C GLY A 25 -4.69 -22.44 3.35
N SER A 26 -3.99 -21.40 2.95
CA SER A 26 -4.44 -20.01 3.01
C SER A 26 -4.50 -19.37 1.61
N ASN A 27 -5.12 -18.19 1.50
CA ASN A 27 -5.06 -17.34 0.30
C ASN A 27 -3.78 -16.50 0.22
N ASN A 28 -2.89 -16.62 1.21
CA ASN A 28 -1.63 -15.88 1.37
C ASN A 28 -1.78 -14.36 1.60
N GLU A 29 -3.00 -13.86 1.76
CA GLU A 29 -3.27 -12.46 1.98
C GLU A 29 -3.30 -12.13 3.48
N ASN A 30 -2.77 -10.97 3.85
CA ASN A 30 -2.75 -10.48 5.24
C ASN A 30 -2.18 -11.50 6.25
N LEU A 31 -1.19 -12.30 5.85
CA LEU A 31 -0.54 -13.22 6.77
C LEU A 31 0.25 -12.45 7.85
N PRO A 32 0.17 -12.86 9.12
CA PRO A 32 0.98 -12.24 10.19
C PRO A 32 2.47 -12.21 9.86
N ALA A 33 3.00 -13.25 9.22
CA ALA A 33 4.39 -13.31 8.79
C ALA A 33 4.74 -12.22 7.77
N THR A 34 3.84 -11.89 6.86
CA THR A 34 4.02 -10.79 5.89
C THR A 34 4.13 -9.44 6.61
N HIS A 35 3.23 -9.17 7.56
CA HIS A 35 3.24 -7.95 8.36
C HIS A 35 4.52 -7.84 9.22
N GLU A 36 4.97 -8.93 9.83
CA GLU A 36 6.25 -8.95 10.56
C GLU A 36 7.45 -8.60 9.66
N VAL A 37 7.47 -9.13 8.43
CA VAL A 37 8.52 -8.79 7.45
C VAL A 37 8.47 -7.31 7.08
N LEU A 38 7.28 -6.76 6.79
CA LEU A 38 7.11 -5.34 6.45
C LEU A 38 7.55 -4.43 7.59
N LYS A 39 7.15 -4.71 8.82
CA LYS A 39 7.56 -3.95 10.01
C LYS A 39 9.09 -3.97 10.19
N ARG A 40 9.71 -5.13 10.03
CA ARG A 40 11.18 -5.26 10.11
C ARG A 40 11.89 -4.49 8.99
N LEU A 41 11.35 -4.52 7.77
CA LEU A 41 11.90 -3.75 6.65
C LEU A 41 11.77 -2.26 6.89
N ARG A 42 10.60 -1.82 7.39
CA ARG A 42 10.33 -0.43 7.73
C ARG A 42 11.25 0.07 8.85
N ALA A 43 11.38 -0.68 9.93
CA ALA A 43 12.30 -0.33 11.01
C ALA A 43 13.76 -0.18 10.54
N LYS A 44 14.21 -1.06 9.63
CA LYS A 44 15.54 -0.96 9.02
C LYS A 44 15.71 0.22 8.08
N LEU A 45 14.65 0.62 7.39
CA LEU A 45 14.64 1.83 6.57
C LEU A 45 14.81 3.06 7.47
N ASP A 46 13.97 3.18 8.50
CA ASP A 46 13.94 4.35 9.39
C ASP A 46 15.22 4.50 10.23
N GLU A 47 15.85 3.35 10.61
CA GLU A 47 17.14 3.33 11.31
C GLU A 47 18.28 3.86 10.44
N GLY A 48 18.32 3.50 9.16
CA GLY A 48 19.46 3.73 8.28
C GLY A 48 19.32 4.94 7.34
N TYR A 49 18.12 5.39 7.08
CA TYR A 49 17.86 6.41 6.05
C TYR A 49 16.81 7.42 6.51
N LYS A 50 16.96 8.68 6.09
CA LYS A 50 15.98 9.74 6.36
C LYS A 50 15.23 10.09 5.07
N ASN A 51 13.96 10.43 5.22
CA ASN A 51 13.10 10.86 4.10
C ASN A 51 13.06 9.82 2.97
N ARG A 52 12.83 8.56 3.33
CA ARG A 52 12.64 7.45 2.40
C ARG A 52 11.29 6.80 2.63
N MET A 53 10.71 6.24 1.58
CA MET A 53 9.36 5.67 1.68
C MET A 53 9.27 4.28 1.05
N PHE A 54 8.27 3.53 1.51
CA PHE A 54 7.76 2.33 0.86
C PHE A 54 6.37 2.60 0.28
N LEU A 55 6.20 2.25 -1.00
CA LEU A 55 4.91 2.19 -1.68
C LEU A 55 4.55 0.73 -1.89
N GLY A 56 3.54 0.25 -1.21
CA GLY A 56 3.06 -1.14 -1.32
C GLY A 56 2.12 -1.36 -2.50
N GLU A 57 2.31 -2.46 -3.20
CA GLU A 57 1.34 -2.94 -4.18
C GLU A 57 0.56 -4.12 -3.62
N ALA A 58 -0.71 -3.87 -3.30
CA ALA A 58 -1.69 -4.88 -2.93
C ALA A 58 -2.97 -4.61 -3.73
N ASN A 59 -3.23 -5.43 -4.76
CA ASN A 59 -4.40 -5.30 -5.60
C ASN A 59 -5.61 -5.97 -4.94
N GLN A 60 -6.11 -5.35 -3.89
CA GLN A 60 -7.21 -5.82 -3.06
C GLN A 60 -8.21 -4.69 -2.83
N TRP A 61 -9.30 -4.99 -2.14
CA TRP A 61 -10.26 -3.98 -1.70
C TRP A 61 -9.62 -3.08 -0.63
N PRO A 62 -9.99 -1.79 -0.51
CA PRO A 62 -9.32 -0.86 0.41
C PRO A 62 -9.27 -1.35 1.87
N GLU A 63 -10.31 -2.02 2.33
CA GLU A 63 -10.38 -2.61 3.65
C GLU A 63 -9.30 -3.70 3.85
N ASP A 64 -9.04 -4.50 2.82
CA ASP A 64 -8.00 -5.55 2.85
C ASP A 64 -6.58 -4.99 2.66
N VAL A 65 -6.45 -3.81 2.03
CA VAL A 65 -5.17 -3.10 1.87
C VAL A 65 -4.78 -2.33 3.14
N ARG A 66 -5.76 -1.83 3.89
CA ARG A 66 -5.52 -1.02 5.09
C ARG A 66 -4.54 -1.65 6.08
N PRO A 67 -4.54 -2.97 6.35
CA PRO A 67 -3.57 -3.61 7.25
C PRO A 67 -2.10 -3.41 6.87
N TYR A 68 -1.77 -3.24 5.58
CA TYR A 68 -0.39 -3.05 5.12
C TYR A 68 0.21 -1.66 5.44
N PHE A 69 -0.58 -0.76 6.00
CA PHE A 69 -0.07 0.46 6.63
C PHE A 69 0.35 0.22 8.08
N GLY A 70 -0.17 -0.86 8.72
CA GLY A 70 0.01 -1.12 10.14
C GLY A 70 -0.54 0.03 10.98
N ASP A 71 0.20 0.40 12.01
CA ASP A 71 -0.01 1.61 12.81
C ASP A 71 0.88 2.77 12.32
N GLY A 72 1.23 2.79 11.02
CA GLY A 72 2.21 3.69 10.42
C GLY A 72 3.63 3.13 10.45
N ASP A 73 3.78 1.84 10.74
CA ASP A 73 5.05 1.14 10.92
C ASP A 73 5.35 0.09 9.82
N GLU A 74 4.50 0.04 8.78
CA GLU A 74 4.67 -0.81 7.59
C GLU A 74 4.89 0.05 6.34
N CYS A 75 3.99 0.00 5.33
CA CYS A 75 4.12 0.86 4.17
C CYS A 75 3.71 2.30 4.48
N HIS A 76 4.41 3.27 3.89
CA HIS A 76 4.03 4.69 3.96
C HIS A 76 2.87 4.99 3.02
N MET A 77 2.86 4.30 1.87
CA MET A 77 1.82 4.43 0.86
C MET A 77 1.41 3.06 0.34
N ALA A 78 0.18 2.95 -0.10
CA ALA A 78 -0.31 1.81 -0.86
C ALA A 78 -1.22 2.27 -1.99
N PHE A 79 -1.26 1.53 -3.10
CA PHE A 79 -2.13 1.85 -4.22
C PHE A 79 -3.59 1.57 -3.89
N HIS A 80 -4.44 2.53 -4.25
CA HIS A 80 -5.88 2.40 -4.18
C HIS A 80 -6.42 1.93 -5.55
N PHE A 81 -6.23 0.65 -5.87
CA PHE A 81 -6.62 0.09 -7.17
C PHE A 81 -8.09 0.30 -7.54
N PRO A 82 -9.07 0.12 -6.63
CA PRO A 82 -10.47 0.32 -6.99
C PRO A 82 -10.85 1.76 -7.39
N LEU A 83 -10.11 2.76 -6.93
CA LEU A 83 -10.39 4.17 -7.27
C LEU A 83 -9.99 4.49 -8.72
N MET A 84 -8.91 3.89 -9.22
CA MET A 84 -8.38 4.22 -10.55
C MET A 84 -9.40 4.03 -11.69
N PRO A 85 -10.03 2.84 -11.88
CA PRO A 85 -11.04 2.66 -12.90
C PRO A 85 -12.29 3.52 -12.68
N ARG A 86 -12.60 3.85 -11.43
CA ARG A 86 -13.75 4.69 -11.08
C ARG A 86 -13.58 6.15 -11.47
N ILE A 87 -12.34 6.64 -11.46
CA ILE A 87 -12.03 7.98 -12.00
C ILE A 87 -12.35 8.02 -13.51
N TYR A 88 -11.93 7.01 -14.27
CA TYR A 88 -12.26 6.91 -15.70
C TYR A 88 -13.76 6.75 -15.94
N MET A 89 -14.44 5.94 -15.13
CA MET A 89 -15.90 5.78 -15.20
C MET A 89 -16.62 7.10 -14.94
N ALA A 90 -16.21 7.85 -13.92
CA ALA A 90 -16.80 9.12 -13.58
C ALA A 90 -16.66 10.14 -14.72
N VAL A 91 -15.49 10.20 -15.36
CA VAL A 91 -15.26 11.07 -16.52
C VAL A 91 -16.09 10.62 -17.72
N ALA A 92 -16.11 9.32 -18.03
CA ALA A 92 -16.82 8.79 -19.18
C ALA A 92 -18.35 8.90 -19.07
N GLN A 93 -18.88 8.85 -17.85
CA GLN A 93 -20.31 8.93 -17.55
C GLN A 93 -20.77 10.35 -17.19
N GLU A 94 -19.85 11.30 -17.06
CA GLU A 94 -20.10 12.65 -16.52
C GLU A 94 -20.82 12.61 -15.16
N ASP A 95 -20.46 11.61 -14.34
CA ASP A 95 -21.07 11.36 -13.04
C ASP A 95 -19.99 11.08 -11.96
N ARG A 96 -20.03 11.81 -10.86
CA ARG A 96 -19.09 11.65 -9.73
C ARG A 96 -19.38 10.43 -8.86
N HIS A 97 -20.56 9.83 -8.99
CA HIS A 97 -21.06 8.78 -8.09
C HIS A 97 -20.07 7.60 -7.91
N PRO A 98 -19.41 7.07 -8.96
CA PRO A 98 -18.45 5.99 -8.81
C PRO A 98 -17.27 6.33 -7.88
N ILE A 99 -16.82 7.60 -7.87
CA ILE A 99 -15.75 8.05 -6.98
C ILE A 99 -16.26 8.16 -5.55
N VAL A 100 -17.42 8.79 -5.34
CA VAL A 100 -18.01 8.96 -4.02
C VAL A 100 -18.25 7.60 -3.36
N GLU A 101 -18.84 6.66 -4.10
CA GLU A 101 -19.13 5.31 -3.61
C GLU A 101 -17.88 4.57 -3.10
N ILE A 102 -16.77 4.61 -3.84
CA ILE A 102 -15.55 3.92 -3.40
C ILE A 102 -14.85 4.66 -2.26
N MET A 103 -14.92 5.98 -2.22
CA MET A 103 -14.35 6.76 -1.12
C MET A 103 -15.11 6.52 0.18
N ASP A 104 -16.43 6.37 0.14
CA ASP A 104 -17.26 6.02 1.31
C ASP A 104 -16.92 4.61 1.87
N GLN A 105 -16.37 3.73 1.03
CA GLN A 105 -15.91 2.39 1.40
C GLN A 105 -14.42 2.34 1.75
N THR A 106 -13.70 3.46 1.64
CA THR A 106 -12.28 3.52 1.93
C THR A 106 -12.05 3.80 3.40
N PRO A 107 -11.40 2.89 4.15
CA PRO A 107 -11.17 3.09 5.57
C PRO A 107 -10.13 4.18 5.85
N ASP A 108 -10.21 4.74 7.05
CA ASP A 108 -9.18 5.63 7.57
C ASP A 108 -7.85 4.90 7.72
N ILE A 109 -6.77 5.60 7.41
CA ILE A 109 -5.39 5.13 7.55
C ILE A 109 -4.64 6.05 8.53
N PRO A 110 -3.49 5.62 9.08
CA PRO A 110 -2.69 6.47 9.95
C PRO A 110 -2.32 7.81 9.28
N ASP A 111 -2.31 8.91 10.03
CA ASP A 111 -2.04 10.27 9.52
C ASP A 111 -0.70 10.42 8.80
N VAL A 112 0.26 9.55 9.13
CA VAL A 112 1.59 9.51 8.52
C VAL A 112 1.62 8.70 7.21
N CYS A 113 0.51 8.12 6.81
CA CYS A 113 0.37 7.26 5.63
C CYS A 113 -0.49 7.94 4.56
N GLN A 114 -0.41 7.43 3.34
CA GLN A 114 -1.15 8.00 2.21
C GLN A 114 -1.57 6.94 1.20
N TRP A 115 -2.79 7.05 0.69
CA TRP A 115 -3.20 6.34 -0.51
C TRP A 115 -2.53 6.90 -1.75
N ALA A 116 -2.14 6.04 -2.68
CA ALA A 116 -1.58 6.39 -3.97
C ALA A 116 -2.48 5.92 -5.11
N ILE A 117 -2.49 6.68 -6.19
CA ILE A 117 -3.13 6.29 -7.44
C ILE A 117 -2.17 6.51 -8.59
N PHE A 118 -2.39 5.81 -9.70
CA PHE A 118 -1.83 6.13 -11.01
C PHE A 118 -2.97 6.10 -12.05
N LEU A 119 -2.85 6.91 -13.08
CA LEU A 119 -3.83 7.04 -14.16
C LEU A 119 -3.17 6.79 -15.52
#